data_92b36e95843e28ca824c435895ab53b4
#
_entry.id   92b36e95843e28ca824c435895ab53b4
#
_cell.length_a   1.000
_cell.length_b   1.000
_cell.length_c   1.000
_cell.angle_alpha   90.00
_cell.angle_beta   90.00
_cell.angle_gamma   90.00
#
_symmetry.space_group_name_H-M   'P 1'
#
loop_
_entity.id
_entity.type
_entity.pdbx_description
1 polymer ?
#
loop_
_entity_poly.entity_id
_entity_poly.type
_entity_poly.pdbx_seq_one_letter_code
_entity_poly.pdbx_strand_id
1 'polypeptide(L)'
;MTHGRIGRRENIALFTAALLAAIGGLIYELILGTAASYLLGDSVLSFSLATGITLFGMGIGSLLVNRFRAAPAVVFGVSEVLLGLIGGNSVLLLYLAFGRTRLHWVVFGGISLTIGILIGLEIPLLVRTFAAFGRRSTSELLGKVMAIDYFGSLVASLVFPLVLLPQLGLMRGAYLVGALNVLVALLVLLQVRTPRKILWAATAAVVALVGMFAAANRIERSVEALTYNDPIVYYQQTAYQKVVLTQYQDDLRLYLNGQLQFSSLDEARYHETLSASAMTSVKKPAHVLVLGGGDGLLAREILRYPSVTDVTIVDIDPDVTELARNNRLLKDLNHASLSDPRVKVVNDDAFTYVQNSKATYDVALIDLVDPSNEKLAKLYSTEFYRNIEARLAPEGVMVTQATSTFFSPHAFSTVASTVAAAQPDRQILPFSTNIPSFGEWGFVLSTRTPQNLISQPLPKGL
;
A
#
# COMPACT_ATOMS: atom_id res chain seq x y z
N MET A 1 -7.49 23.51 -50.63
CA MET A 1 -7.11 23.17 -49.26
C MET A 1 -6.05 24.16 -48.81
N THR A 2 -6.42 25.16 -48.06
CA THR A 2 -5.52 26.22 -47.59
C THR A 2 -4.59 25.64 -46.53
N HIS A 3 -3.31 25.44 -46.86
CA HIS A 3 -2.26 25.09 -45.91
C HIS A 3 -1.98 26.31 -45.02
N GLY A 4 -2.80 26.43 -43.96
CA GLY A 4 -2.52 27.42 -42.90
C GLY A 4 -1.27 27.00 -42.14
N ARG A 5 -0.31 27.91 -41.94
CA ARG A 5 0.74 27.75 -40.93
C ARG A 5 0.07 27.57 -39.58
N ILE A 6 0.46 26.53 -38.85
CA ILE A 6 0.04 26.38 -37.43
C ILE A 6 0.37 27.69 -36.73
N GLY A 7 -0.61 28.32 -36.15
CA GLY A 7 -0.41 29.47 -35.28
C GLY A 7 0.44 29.09 -34.05
N ARG A 8 1.16 30.04 -33.48
CA ARG A 8 1.96 29.82 -32.25
C ARG A 8 1.13 29.20 -31.13
N ARG A 9 -0.17 29.53 -31.06
CA ARG A 9 -1.12 29.01 -30.06
C ARG A 9 -1.44 27.51 -30.24
N GLU A 10 -1.63 27.06 -31.48
CA GLU A 10 -1.92 25.66 -31.80
C GLU A 10 -0.71 24.75 -31.51
N ASN A 11 0.50 25.23 -31.83
CA ASN A 11 1.74 24.52 -31.46
C ASN A 11 1.88 24.35 -29.96
N ILE A 12 1.66 25.41 -29.17
CA ILE A 12 1.74 25.37 -27.71
C ILE A 12 0.72 24.37 -27.19
N ALA A 13 -0.52 24.41 -27.68
CA ALA A 13 -1.58 23.51 -27.22
C ALA A 13 -1.25 22.03 -27.49
N LEU A 14 -0.70 21.69 -28.66
CA LEU A 14 -0.30 20.31 -28.99
C LEU A 14 0.89 19.81 -28.14
N PHE A 15 1.88 20.68 -27.88
CA PHE A 15 2.99 20.29 -26.99
C PHE A 15 2.55 20.17 -25.53
N THR A 16 1.61 21.02 -25.08
CA THR A 16 1.01 20.87 -23.75
C THR A 16 0.19 19.59 -23.66
N ALA A 17 -0.57 19.25 -24.71
CA ALA A 17 -1.30 17.99 -24.80
C ALA A 17 -0.34 16.78 -24.72
N ALA A 18 0.77 16.80 -25.47
CA ALA A 18 1.78 15.75 -25.41
C ALA A 18 2.38 15.57 -24.01
N LEU A 19 2.69 16.67 -23.33
CA LEU A 19 3.26 16.64 -21.98
C LEU A 19 2.26 16.06 -20.97
N LEU A 20 1.00 16.53 -21.01
CA LEU A 20 -0.02 16.07 -20.07
C LEU A 20 -0.42 14.60 -20.32
N ALA A 21 -0.49 14.18 -21.59
CA ALA A 21 -0.73 12.79 -21.96
C ALA A 21 0.39 11.87 -21.42
N ALA A 22 1.65 12.25 -21.63
CA ALA A 22 2.81 11.52 -21.11
C ALA A 22 2.79 11.38 -19.57
N ILE A 23 2.47 12.47 -18.87
CA ILE A 23 2.30 12.44 -17.41
C ILE A 23 1.19 11.47 -17.01
N GLY A 24 0.04 11.54 -17.67
CA GLY A 24 -1.13 10.68 -17.41
C GLY A 24 -0.81 9.20 -17.66
N GLY A 25 -0.16 8.89 -18.77
CA GLY A 25 0.21 7.52 -19.17
C GLY A 25 1.05 6.83 -18.10
N LEU A 26 2.14 7.46 -17.63
CA LEU A 26 2.97 6.86 -16.58
C LEU A 26 2.27 6.80 -15.23
N ILE A 27 1.45 7.80 -14.88
CA ILE A 27 0.70 7.76 -13.60
C ILE A 27 -0.26 6.56 -13.58
N TYR A 28 -0.91 6.19 -14.70
CA TYR A 28 -1.76 4.99 -14.72
C TYR A 28 -0.98 3.71 -14.49
N GLU A 29 0.22 3.59 -15.06
CA GLU A 29 1.09 2.43 -14.80
C GLU A 29 1.44 2.32 -13.30
N LEU A 30 1.82 3.45 -12.69
CA LEU A 30 2.14 3.53 -11.27
C LEU A 30 0.91 3.25 -10.38
N ILE A 31 -0.26 3.78 -10.75
CA ILE A 31 -1.54 3.48 -10.04
C ILE A 31 -1.85 2.00 -10.11
N LEU A 32 -1.76 1.37 -11.28
CA LEU A 32 -2.05 -0.05 -11.46
C LEU A 32 -1.07 -0.93 -10.70
N GLY A 33 0.24 -0.63 -10.77
CA GLY A 33 1.26 -1.34 -10.02
C GLY A 33 1.05 -1.25 -8.51
N THR A 34 0.71 -0.05 -8.01
CA THR A 34 0.45 0.18 -6.59
C THR A 34 -0.84 -0.49 -6.13
N ALA A 35 -1.94 -0.36 -6.90
CA ALA A 35 -3.21 -1.01 -6.58
C ALA A 35 -3.09 -2.53 -6.57
N ALA A 36 -2.40 -3.11 -7.55
CA ALA A 36 -2.13 -4.54 -7.60
C ALA A 36 -1.26 -4.99 -6.42
N SER A 37 -0.22 -4.23 -6.07
CA SER A 37 0.63 -4.50 -4.90
C SER A 37 -0.18 -4.55 -3.59
N TYR A 38 -1.13 -3.63 -3.41
CA TYR A 38 -2.00 -3.63 -2.21
C TYR A 38 -2.97 -4.80 -2.17
N LEU A 39 -3.50 -5.21 -3.34
CA LEU A 39 -4.51 -6.27 -3.41
C LEU A 39 -3.89 -7.68 -3.45
N LEU A 40 -2.71 -7.82 -4.02
CA LEU A 40 -2.08 -9.11 -4.30
C LEU A 40 -0.88 -9.41 -3.38
N GLY A 41 -0.44 -8.41 -2.60
CA GLY A 41 0.60 -8.55 -1.57
C GLY A 41 2.05 -8.58 -2.07
N ASP A 42 2.30 -8.76 -3.38
CA ASP A 42 3.64 -8.79 -3.97
C ASP A 42 3.89 -7.54 -4.81
N SER A 43 4.72 -6.64 -4.31
CA SER A 43 5.02 -5.38 -5.00
C SER A 43 5.91 -5.57 -6.22
N VAL A 44 6.92 -6.45 -6.15
CA VAL A 44 7.86 -6.68 -7.26
C VAL A 44 7.12 -7.28 -8.45
N LEU A 45 6.34 -8.34 -8.21
CA LEU A 45 5.56 -9.00 -9.25
C LEU A 45 4.51 -8.04 -9.83
N SER A 46 3.79 -7.29 -8.99
CA SER A 46 2.74 -6.37 -9.41
C SER A 46 3.26 -5.25 -10.30
N PHE A 47 4.35 -4.57 -9.90
CA PHE A 47 4.98 -3.53 -10.73
C PHE A 47 5.61 -4.10 -11.99
N SER A 48 6.29 -5.25 -11.91
CA SER A 48 6.90 -5.90 -13.08
C SER A 48 5.85 -6.28 -14.14
N LEU A 49 4.72 -6.84 -13.71
CA LEU A 49 3.63 -7.20 -14.62
C LEU A 49 2.90 -5.96 -15.14
N ALA A 50 2.63 -4.94 -14.29
CA ALA A 50 2.03 -3.68 -14.74
C ALA A 50 2.87 -3.08 -15.87
N THR A 51 4.17 -2.88 -15.64
CA THR A 51 5.10 -2.33 -16.64
C THR A 51 5.21 -3.21 -17.87
N GLY A 52 5.45 -4.51 -17.71
CA GLY A 52 5.64 -5.42 -18.83
C GLY A 52 4.40 -5.50 -19.75
N ILE A 53 3.20 -5.64 -19.17
CA ILE A 53 1.95 -5.74 -19.93
C ILE A 53 1.62 -4.39 -20.60
N THR A 54 1.82 -3.27 -19.90
CA THR A 54 1.59 -1.93 -20.46
C THR A 54 2.54 -1.65 -21.64
N LEU A 55 3.85 -1.92 -21.49
CA LEU A 55 4.82 -1.77 -22.58
C LEU A 55 4.48 -2.66 -23.79
N PHE A 56 4.07 -3.89 -23.56
CA PHE A 56 3.61 -4.79 -24.62
C PHE A 56 2.37 -4.21 -25.32
N GLY A 57 1.40 -3.69 -24.55
CA GLY A 57 0.23 -3.00 -25.06
C GLY A 57 0.60 -1.77 -25.89
N MET A 58 1.57 -0.96 -25.44
CA MET A 58 2.08 0.20 -26.19
C MET A 58 2.64 -0.20 -27.56
N GLY A 59 3.36 -1.33 -27.62
CA GLY A 59 3.82 -1.90 -28.87
C GLY A 59 2.66 -2.21 -29.84
N ILE A 60 1.61 -2.88 -29.33
CA ILE A 60 0.40 -3.17 -30.11
C ILE A 60 -0.27 -1.87 -30.57
N GLY A 61 -0.47 -0.90 -29.68
CA GLY A 61 -1.10 0.38 -29.96
C GLY A 61 -0.41 1.13 -31.08
N SER A 62 0.92 1.24 -31.03
CA SER A 62 1.70 1.92 -32.08
C SER A 62 1.60 1.25 -33.45
N LEU A 63 1.44 -0.07 -33.52
CA LEU A 63 1.19 -0.79 -34.77
C LEU A 63 -0.24 -0.56 -35.32
N LEU A 64 -1.23 -0.38 -34.43
CA LEU A 64 -2.63 -0.20 -34.81
C LEU A 64 -2.91 1.16 -35.45
N VAL A 65 -2.09 2.18 -35.25
CA VAL A 65 -2.29 3.54 -35.78
C VAL A 65 -2.55 3.57 -37.28
N ASN A 66 -1.93 2.65 -38.05
CA ASN A 66 -2.09 2.59 -39.50
C ASN A 66 -3.50 2.08 -39.96
N ARG A 67 -4.27 1.51 -39.05
CA ARG A 67 -5.61 0.98 -39.36
C ARG A 67 -6.71 2.07 -39.31
N PHE A 68 -6.43 3.20 -38.65
CA PHE A 68 -7.40 4.28 -38.52
C PHE A 68 -7.41 5.15 -39.77
N ARG A 69 -8.62 5.36 -40.36
CA ARG A 69 -8.84 6.19 -41.54
C ARG A 69 -9.28 7.62 -41.23
N ALA A 70 -9.68 7.88 -39.98
CA ALA A 70 -10.08 9.19 -39.50
C ALA A 70 -8.87 10.14 -39.37
N ALA A 71 -9.14 11.44 -39.24
CA ALA A 71 -8.09 12.44 -39.01
C ALA A 71 -7.30 12.10 -37.73
N PRO A 72 -5.96 12.13 -37.76
CA PRO A 72 -5.12 11.72 -36.60
C PRO A 72 -5.47 12.43 -35.31
N ALA A 73 -5.77 13.73 -35.35
CA ALA A 73 -6.17 14.51 -34.19
C ALA A 73 -7.51 14.02 -33.56
N VAL A 74 -8.46 13.57 -34.42
CA VAL A 74 -9.75 13.01 -33.91
C VAL A 74 -9.52 11.65 -33.26
N VAL A 75 -8.69 10.78 -33.86
CA VAL A 75 -8.34 9.49 -33.29
C VAL A 75 -7.62 9.68 -31.97
N PHE A 76 -6.65 10.57 -31.90
CA PHE A 76 -5.94 10.94 -30.65
C PHE A 76 -6.94 11.39 -29.59
N GLY A 77 -7.81 12.36 -29.88
CA GLY A 77 -8.78 12.83 -28.90
C GLY A 77 -9.74 11.75 -28.43
N VAL A 78 -10.15 10.84 -29.30
CA VAL A 78 -11.00 9.71 -28.90
C VAL A 78 -10.21 8.71 -28.03
N SER A 79 -8.94 8.41 -28.36
CA SER A 79 -8.10 7.53 -27.54
C SER A 79 -7.87 8.12 -26.15
N GLU A 80 -7.67 9.43 -26.03
CA GLU A 80 -7.53 10.12 -24.73
C GLU A 80 -8.83 10.06 -23.89
N VAL A 81 -10.01 10.20 -24.52
CA VAL A 81 -11.29 10.03 -23.82
C VAL A 81 -11.44 8.61 -23.30
N LEU A 82 -11.12 7.59 -24.11
CA LEU A 82 -11.17 6.21 -23.71
C LEU A 82 -10.15 5.90 -22.60
N LEU A 83 -8.94 6.41 -22.74
CA LEU A 83 -7.88 6.27 -21.73
C LEU A 83 -8.32 6.92 -20.40
N GLY A 84 -8.88 8.13 -20.46
CA GLY A 84 -9.40 8.81 -19.28
C GLY A 84 -10.52 8.05 -18.58
N LEU A 85 -11.45 7.45 -19.36
CA LEU A 85 -12.55 6.65 -18.79
C LEU A 85 -12.06 5.31 -18.23
N ILE A 86 -11.25 4.57 -18.97
CA ILE A 86 -10.78 3.24 -18.54
C ILE A 86 -9.75 3.39 -17.43
N GLY A 87 -8.76 4.26 -17.60
CA GLY A 87 -7.73 4.52 -16.62
C GLY A 87 -8.29 5.16 -15.35
N GLY A 88 -9.21 6.12 -15.48
CA GLY A 88 -9.90 6.72 -14.34
C GLY A 88 -10.69 5.71 -13.51
N ASN A 89 -11.28 4.69 -14.13
CA ASN A 89 -12.01 3.63 -13.44
C ASN A 89 -11.15 2.38 -13.13
N SER A 90 -9.87 2.38 -13.44
CA SER A 90 -9.00 1.20 -13.32
C SER A 90 -8.93 0.66 -11.89
N VAL A 91 -8.79 1.54 -10.90
CA VAL A 91 -8.77 1.17 -9.47
C VAL A 91 -10.11 0.59 -9.02
N LEU A 92 -11.22 1.23 -9.40
CA LEU A 92 -12.57 0.74 -9.11
C LEU A 92 -12.79 -0.67 -9.67
N LEU A 93 -12.43 -0.88 -10.95
CA LEU A 93 -12.58 -2.17 -11.61
C LEU A 93 -11.72 -3.26 -10.95
N LEU A 94 -10.51 -2.93 -10.53
CA LEU A 94 -9.62 -3.84 -9.80
C LEU A 94 -10.21 -4.23 -8.44
N TYR A 95 -10.70 -3.27 -7.67
CA TYR A 95 -11.29 -3.52 -6.35
C TYR A 95 -12.56 -4.38 -6.47
N LEU A 96 -13.41 -4.09 -7.45
CA LEU A 96 -14.60 -4.92 -7.74
C LEU A 96 -14.23 -6.36 -8.16
N ALA A 97 -13.19 -6.51 -8.98
CA ALA A 97 -12.73 -7.82 -9.41
C ALA A 97 -12.16 -8.62 -8.24
N PHE A 98 -11.38 -7.98 -7.38
CA PHE A 98 -10.79 -8.61 -6.20
C PHE A 98 -11.85 -9.04 -5.20
N GLY A 99 -12.82 -8.17 -4.88
CA GLY A 99 -13.87 -8.45 -3.90
C GLY A 99 -14.94 -9.47 -4.37
N ARG A 100 -15.06 -9.73 -5.68
CA ARG A 100 -16.15 -10.58 -6.21
C ARG A 100 -15.73 -11.79 -7.03
N THR A 101 -14.47 -11.84 -7.50
CA THR A 101 -14.05 -12.87 -8.45
C THR A 101 -12.66 -13.40 -8.13
N ARG A 102 -12.39 -14.66 -8.51
CA ARG A 102 -11.03 -15.21 -8.51
C ARG A 102 -10.25 -14.82 -9.78
N LEU A 103 -10.82 -13.98 -10.64
CA LEU A 103 -10.25 -13.57 -11.93
C LEU A 103 -9.50 -12.23 -11.86
N HIS A 104 -9.15 -11.76 -10.68
CA HIS A 104 -8.49 -10.47 -10.46
C HIS A 104 -7.21 -10.28 -11.29
N TRP A 105 -6.40 -11.34 -11.49
CA TRP A 105 -5.22 -11.29 -12.36
C TRP A 105 -5.58 -11.06 -13.84
N VAL A 106 -6.68 -11.67 -14.32
CA VAL A 106 -7.16 -11.49 -15.70
C VAL A 106 -7.67 -10.07 -15.90
N VAL A 107 -8.40 -9.53 -14.92
CA VAL A 107 -8.90 -8.15 -14.97
C VAL A 107 -7.73 -7.16 -14.91
N PHE A 108 -6.77 -7.38 -14.02
CA PHE A 108 -5.55 -6.57 -13.94
C PHE A 108 -4.79 -6.56 -15.28
N GLY A 109 -4.50 -7.73 -15.83
CA GLY A 109 -3.80 -7.85 -17.12
C GLY A 109 -4.60 -7.22 -18.27
N GLY A 110 -5.92 -7.39 -18.29
CA GLY A 110 -6.79 -6.81 -19.31
C GLY A 110 -6.83 -5.28 -19.25
N ILE A 111 -6.92 -4.69 -18.06
CA ILE A 111 -6.86 -3.23 -17.86
C ILE A 111 -5.50 -2.69 -18.26
N SER A 112 -4.41 -3.29 -17.77
CA SER A 112 -3.03 -2.87 -18.09
C SER A 112 -2.75 -2.93 -19.58
N LEU A 113 -3.18 -4.01 -20.25
CA LEU A 113 -3.03 -4.16 -21.69
C LEU A 113 -3.83 -3.10 -22.46
N THR A 114 -5.09 -2.85 -22.06
CA THR A 114 -5.95 -1.87 -22.72
C THR A 114 -5.40 -0.44 -22.57
N ILE A 115 -4.97 -0.07 -21.37
CA ILE A 115 -4.32 1.21 -21.09
C ILE A 115 -3.03 1.32 -21.91
N GLY A 116 -2.20 0.28 -21.93
CA GLY A 116 -0.98 0.24 -22.74
C GLY A 116 -1.26 0.45 -24.24
N ILE A 117 -2.27 -0.20 -24.80
CA ILE A 117 -2.66 -0.01 -26.20
C ILE A 117 -3.05 1.44 -26.47
N LEU A 118 -3.84 2.08 -25.60
CA LEU A 118 -4.27 3.46 -25.77
C LEU A 118 -3.09 4.44 -25.67
N ILE A 119 -2.20 4.27 -24.71
CA ILE A 119 -0.96 5.06 -24.57
C ILE A 119 -0.07 4.86 -25.82
N GLY A 120 0.05 3.64 -26.33
CA GLY A 120 0.83 3.33 -27.52
C GLY A 120 0.34 4.01 -28.81
N LEU A 121 -0.91 4.46 -28.85
CA LEU A 121 -1.45 5.28 -29.93
C LEU A 121 -0.98 6.74 -29.88
N GLU A 122 -0.63 7.28 -28.72
CA GLU A 122 -0.41 8.73 -28.47
C GLU A 122 0.72 9.30 -29.33
N ILE A 123 1.94 8.80 -29.19
CA ILE A 123 3.12 9.35 -29.88
C ILE A 123 2.95 9.32 -31.40
N PRO A 124 2.59 8.19 -32.03
CA PRO A 124 2.40 8.17 -33.48
C PRO A 124 1.27 9.08 -33.97
N LEU A 125 0.16 9.19 -33.21
CA LEU A 125 -0.96 10.06 -33.58
C LEU A 125 -0.60 11.53 -33.40
N LEU A 126 0.12 11.91 -32.35
CA LEU A 126 0.62 13.26 -32.15
C LEU A 126 1.58 13.67 -33.27
N VAL A 127 2.56 12.82 -33.63
CA VAL A 127 3.50 13.08 -34.74
C VAL A 127 2.75 13.28 -36.05
N ARG A 128 1.75 12.45 -36.36
CA ARG A 128 0.89 12.60 -37.54
C ARG A 128 0.06 13.88 -37.49
N THR A 129 -0.46 14.22 -36.31
CA THR A 129 -1.23 15.45 -36.12
C THR A 129 -0.36 16.67 -36.37
N PHE A 130 0.85 16.75 -35.79
CA PHE A 130 1.81 17.81 -36.04
C PHE A 130 2.22 17.87 -37.52
N ALA A 131 2.48 16.73 -38.17
CA ALA A 131 2.84 16.67 -39.60
C ALA A 131 1.70 17.17 -40.50
N ALA A 132 0.44 16.89 -40.15
CA ALA A 132 -0.72 17.37 -40.93
C ALA A 132 -0.88 18.90 -40.88
N PHE A 133 -0.43 19.54 -39.83
CA PHE A 133 -0.52 20.99 -39.62
C PHE A 133 0.74 21.76 -40.06
N GLY A 134 1.90 21.13 -40.26
CA GLY A 134 3.16 21.83 -40.51
C GLY A 134 4.10 21.14 -41.50
N ARG A 135 5.10 21.90 -42.03
CA ARG A 135 6.13 21.43 -42.98
C ARG A 135 7.39 20.85 -42.29
N ARG A 136 7.36 20.44 -41.05
CA ARG A 136 8.53 19.88 -40.37
C ARG A 136 8.74 18.40 -40.75
N SER A 137 10.00 17.98 -40.76
CA SER A 137 10.30 16.56 -41.00
C SER A 137 9.73 15.69 -39.90
N THR A 138 9.21 14.52 -40.25
CA THR A 138 8.63 13.57 -39.30
C THR A 138 9.66 13.16 -38.23
N SER A 139 10.93 13.04 -38.59
CA SER A 139 12.02 12.69 -37.67
C SER A 139 12.30 13.78 -36.62
N GLU A 140 12.26 15.05 -37.00
CA GLU A 140 12.41 16.17 -36.05
C GLU A 140 11.25 16.24 -35.06
N LEU A 141 10.02 16.02 -35.52
CA LEU A 141 8.83 16.02 -34.72
C LEU A 141 8.84 14.83 -33.73
N LEU A 142 9.24 13.65 -34.20
CA LEU A 142 9.35 12.45 -33.35
C LEU A 142 10.34 12.69 -32.20
N GLY A 143 11.53 13.23 -32.48
CA GLY A 143 12.51 13.53 -31.44
C GLY A 143 11.99 14.52 -30.40
N LYS A 144 11.24 15.56 -30.82
CA LYS A 144 10.64 16.53 -29.88
C LYS A 144 9.52 15.91 -29.01
N VAL A 145 8.64 15.14 -29.63
CA VAL A 145 7.54 14.48 -28.91
C VAL A 145 8.10 13.48 -27.91
N MET A 146 9.08 12.66 -28.31
CA MET A 146 9.74 11.72 -27.37
C MET A 146 10.48 12.43 -26.23
N ALA A 147 11.14 13.56 -26.49
CA ALA A 147 11.80 14.33 -25.43
C ALA A 147 10.78 14.87 -24.41
N ILE A 148 9.63 15.31 -24.87
CA ILE A 148 8.53 15.77 -24.00
C ILE A 148 7.92 14.58 -23.23
N ASP A 149 7.76 13.44 -23.87
CA ASP A 149 7.26 12.21 -23.25
C ASP A 149 8.16 11.76 -22.10
N TYR A 150 9.47 11.67 -22.31
CA TYR A 150 10.43 11.33 -21.26
C TYR A 150 10.47 12.37 -20.13
N PHE A 151 10.36 13.65 -20.45
CA PHE A 151 10.27 14.70 -19.44
C PHE A 151 8.97 14.58 -18.63
N GLY A 152 7.83 14.35 -19.31
CA GLY A 152 6.54 14.08 -18.65
C GLY A 152 6.59 12.87 -17.73
N SER A 153 7.22 11.80 -18.18
CA SER A 153 7.44 10.59 -17.38
C SER A 153 8.28 10.85 -16.13
N LEU A 154 9.35 11.66 -16.25
CA LEU A 154 10.13 12.06 -15.07
C LEU A 154 9.27 12.85 -14.07
N VAL A 155 8.48 13.81 -14.55
CA VAL A 155 7.56 14.59 -13.70
C VAL A 155 6.56 13.66 -13.01
N ALA A 156 5.95 12.74 -13.75
CA ALA A 156 4.99 11.78 -13.23
C ALA A 156 5.58 10.89 -12.13
N SER A 157 6.82 10.40 -12.32
CA SER A 157 7.52 9.54 -11.37
C SER A 157 7.80 10.23 -10.03
N LEU A 158 7.89 11.54 -10.00
CA LEU A 158 8.06 12.35 -8.78
C LEU A 158 6.71 12.77 -8.19
N VAL A 159 5.79 13.25 -9.04
CA VAL A 159 4.48 13.77 -8.59
C VAL A 159 3.60 12.66 -8.01
N PHE A 160 3.63 11.47 -8.58
CA PHE A 160 2.79 10.37 -8.10
C PHE A 160 3.10 9.99 -6.65
N PRO A 161 4.32 9.56 -6.27
CA PRO A 161 4.60 9.11 -4.90
C PRO A 161 4.69 10.25 -3.88
N LEU A 162 5.09 11.47 -4.30
CA LEU A 162 5.31 12.58 -3.36
C LEU A 162 4.07 13.43 -3.11
N VAL A 163 3.15 13.49 -4.07
CA VAL A 163 2.00 14.40 -4.01
C VAL A 163 0.69 13.66 -4.19
N LEU A 164 0.53 12.94 -5.32
CA LEU A 164 -0.75 12.41 -5.72
C LEU A 164 -1.22 11.28 -4.79
N LEU A 165 -0.36 10.30 -4.57
CA LEU A 165 -0.68 9.15 -3.72
C LEU A 165 -0.91 9.56 -2.25
N PRO A 166 -0.04 10.35 -1.58
CA PRO A 166 -0.24 10.72 -0.19
C PRO A 166 -1.44 11.64 0.06
N GLN A 167 -1.77 12.54 -0.88
CA GLN A 167 -2.84 13.51 -0.68
C GLN A 167 -4.21 13.06 -1.19
N LEU A 168 -4.25 12.30 -2.27
CA LEU A 168 -5.50 11.92 -2.94
C LEU A 168 -5.81 10.42 -2.83
N GLY A 169 -4.81 9.58 -2.59
CA GLY A 169 -4.95 8.13 -2.68
C GLY A 169 -5.12 7.65 -4.13
N LEU A 170 -5.30 6.33 -4.29
CA LEU A 170 -5.33 5.70 -5.61
C LEU A 170 -6.58 6.06 -6.41
N MET A 171 -7.76 5.96 -5.81
CA MET A 171 -9.03 6.11 -6.51
C MET A 171 -9.26 7.55 -6.97
N ARG A 172 -9.07 8.53 -6.09
CA ARG A 172 -9.14 9.95 -6.47
C ARG A 172 -8.05 10.32 -7.48
N GLY A 173 -6.83 9.81 -7.28
CA GLY A 173 -5.74 10.00 -8.22
C GLY A 173 -6.09 9.52 -9.63
N ALA A 174 -6.66 8.33 -9.77
CA ALA A 174 -7.10 7.77 -11.04
C ALA A 174 -8.18 8.64 -11.72
N TYR A 175 -9.21 9.09 -10.98
CA TYR A 175 -10.24 9.95 -11.53
C TYR A 175 -9.72 11.33 -11.95
N LEU A 176 -8.79 11.92 -11.18
CA LEU A 176 -8.15 13.19 -11.53
C LEU A 176 -7.37 13.08 -12.83
N VAL A 177 -6.53 12.06 -12.96
CA VAL A 177 -5.75 11.81 -14.17
C VAL A 177 -6.67 11.50 -15.35
N GLY A 178 -7.74 10.74 -15.13
CA GLY A 178 -8.77 10.49 -16.12
C GLY A 178 -9.42 11.78 -16.64
N ALA A 179 -9.80 12.67 -15.74
CA ALA A 179 -10.36 13.96 -16.12
C ALA A 179 -9.36 14.83 -16.88
N LEU A 180 -8.07 14.83 -16.48
CA LEU A 180 -7.01 15.54 -17.20
C LEU A 180 -6.82 15.01 -18.63
N ASN A 181 -6.81 13.70 -18.84
CA ASN A 181 -6.71 13.11 -20.18
C ASN A 181 -7.90 13.51 -21.07
N VAL A 182 -9.12 13.51 -20.52
CA VAL A 182 -10.30 13.96 -21.30
C VAL A 182 -10.24 15.46 -21.59
N LEU A 183 -9.68 16.27 -20.68
CA LEU A 183 -9.42 17.70 -20.96
C LEU A 183 -8.37 17.88 -22.07
N VAL A 184 -7.32 17.06 -22.09
CA VAL A 184 -6.34 17.00 -23.21
C VAL A 184 -7.03 16.64 -24.52
N ALA A 185 -7.92 15.64 -24.49
CA ALA A 185 -8.75 15.30 -25.65
C ALA A 185 -9.54 16.50 -26.15
N LEU A 186 -10.27 17.18 -25.27
CA LEU A 186 -11.06 18.37 -25.63
C LEU A 186 -10.19 19.50 -26.20
N LEU A 187 -9.02 19.73 -25.61
CA LEU A 187 -8.07 20.76 -26.08
C LEU A 187 -7.65 20.51 -27.54
N VAL A 188 -7.44 19.25 -27.94
CA VAL A 188 -7.07 18.88 -29.30
C VAL A 188 -8.30 18.85 -30.23
N LEU A 189 -9.41 18.25 -29.79
CA LEU A 189 -10.65 18.09 -30.57
C LEU A 189 -11.29 19.44 -30.94
N LEU A 190 -11.16 20.47 -30.10
CA LEU A 190 -11.67 21.80 -30.34
C LEU A 190 -10.87 22.55 -31.42
N GLN A 191 -9.63 22.11 -31.73
CA GLN A 191 -8.79 22.75 -32.80
C GLN A 191 -9.05 22.17 -34.20
N VAL A 192 -9.79 21.07 -34.29
CA VAL A 192 -10.08 20.38 -35.54
C VAL A 192 -11.59 20.27 -35.77
N ARG A 193 -11.98 20.02 -37.01
CA ARG A 193 -13.40 19.79 -37.34
C ARG A 193 -13.86 18.45 -36.77
N THR A 194 -14.32 18.49 -35.55
CA THR A 194 -14.80 17.30 -34.80
C THR A 194 -16.33 17.25 -34.85
N PRO A 195 -16.94 16.07 -35.07
CA PRO A 195 -18.39 15.90 -34.92
C PRO A 195 -18.86 16.30 -33.50
N ARG A 196 -19.92 17.09 -33.43
CA ARG A 196 -20.47 17.58 -32.13
C ARG A 196 -20.76 16.46 -31.15
N LYS A 197 -21.13 15.27 -31.63
CA LYS A 197 -21.39 14.10 -30.77
C LYS A 197 -20.17 13.68 -29.98
N ILE A 198 -18.96 13.74 -30.57
CA ILE A 198 -17.68 13.41 -29.88
C ILE A 198 -17.38 14.45 -28.82
N LEU A 199 -17.57 15.74 -29.11
CA LEU A 199 -17.37 16.82 -28.14
C LEU A 199 -18.32 16.69 -26.96
N TRP A 200 -19.61 16.41 -27.20
CA TRP A 200 -20.56 16.18 -26.12
C TRP A 200 -20.21 14.94 -25.28
N ALA A 201 -19.76 13.85 -25.93
CA ALA A 201 -19.32 12.64 -25.22
C ALA A 201 -18.08 12.92 -24.34
N ALA A 202 -17.10 13.67 -24.85
CA ALA A 202 -15.91 14.06 -24.09
C ALA A 202 -16.30 14.96 -22.90
N THR A 203 -17.17 15.96 -23.12
CA THR A 203 -17.65 16.82 -22.04
C THR A 203 -18.39 16.01 -20.97
N ALA A 204 -19.25 15.09 -21.37
CA ALA A 204 -19.96 14.21 -20.43
C ALA A 204 -18.97 13.32 -19.65
N ALA A 205 -17.90 12.82 -20.29
CA ALA A 205 -16.86 12.03 -19.63
C ALA A 205 -16.12 12.85 -18.56
N VAL A 206 -15.74 14.11 -18.83
CA VAL A 206 -15.15 14.98 -17.79
C VAL A 206 -16.08 15.16 -16.62
N VAL A 207 -17.35 15.51 -16.89
CA VAL A 207 -18.34 15.74 -15.84
C VAL A 207 -18.53 14.47 -14.99
N ALA A 208 -18.61 13.31 -15.63
CA ALA A 208 -18.71 12.02 -14.94
C ALA A 208 -17.48 11.75 -14.05
N LEU A 209 -16.25 11.91 -14.58
CA LEU A 209 -15.01 11.69 -13.82
C LEU A 209 -14.84 12.67 -12.66
N VAL A 210 -15.21 13.94 -12.83
CA VAL A 210 -15.22 14.93 -11.75
C VAL A 210 -16.27 14.57 -10.68
N GLY A 211 -17.45 14.12 -11.09
CA GLY A 211 -18.47 13.58 -10.18
C GLY A 211 -17.99 12.37 -9.40
N MET A 212 -17.32 11.43 -10.07
CA MET A 212 -16.71 10.26 -9.44
C MET A 212 -15.55 10.64 -8.51
N PHE A 213 -14.73 11.63 -8.88
CA PHE A 213 -13.70 12.18 -7.99
C PHE A 213 -14.31 12.73 -6.69
N ALA A 214 -15.39 13.51 -6.78
CA ALA A 214 -16.08 14.04 -5.62
C ALA A 214 -16.73 12.94 -4.76
N ALA A 215 -17.22 11.86 -5.39
CA ALA A 215 -17.85 10.72 -4.72
C ALA A 215 -16.85 9.62 -4.34
N ALA A 216 -15.56 9.73 -4.67
CA ALA A 216 -14.58 8.67 -4.59
C ALA A 216 -14.53 7.98 -3.22
N ASN A 217 -14.52 8.73 -2.12
CA ASN A 217 -14.50 8.15 -0.77
C ASN A 217 -15.75 7.29 -0.46
N ARG A 218 -16.92 7.68 -1.01
CA ARG A 218 -18.15 6.88 -0.85
C ARG A 218 -18.08 5.60 -1.68
N ILE A 219 -17.59 5.74 -2.93
CA ILE A 219 -17.42 4.61 -3.85
C ILE A 219 -16.43 3.62 -3.26
N GLU A 220 -15.26 4.09 -2.80
CA GLU A 220 -14.21 3.27 -2.22
C GLU A 220 -14.71 2.50 -0.99
N ARG A 221 -15.35 3.17 -0.03
CA ARG A 221 -15.96 2.51 1.13
C ARG A 221 -17.01 1.45 0.73
N SER A 222 -17.84 1.74 -0.28
CA SER A 222 -18.88 0.80 -0.72
C SER A 222 -18.30 -0.43 -1.39
N VAL A 223 -17.21 -0.28 -2.12
CA VAL A 223 -16.51 -1.40 -2.80
C VAL A 223 -15.68 -2.20 -1.80
N GLU A 224 -15.01 -1.53 -0.88
CA GLU A 224 -14.26 -2.19 0.19
C GLU A 224 -15.15 -2.95 1.17
N ALA A 225 -16.37 -2.43 1.43
CA ALA A 225 -17.38 -3.17 2.19
C ALA A 225 -17.72 -4.54 1.56
N LEU A 226 -17.43 -4.75 0.27
CA LEU A 226 -17.59 -6.06 -0.38
C LEU A 226 -16.40 -7.02 -0.07
N THR A 227 -15.28 -6.50 0.41
CA THR A 227 -14.09 -7.28 0.75
C THR A 227 -14.16 -7.79 2.19
N TYR A 228 -14.84 -7.04 3.07
CA TYR A 228 -15.04 -7.42 4.47
C TYR A 228 -16.43 -8.01 4.66
N ASN A 229 -16.52 -9.10 5.42
CA ASN A 229 -17.80 -9.74 5.72
C ASN A 229 -18.66 -8.91 6.69
N ASP A 230 -18.01 -8.07 7.50
CA ASP A 230 -18.61 -7.32 8.60
C ASP A 230 -18.67 -5.81 8.29
N PRO A 231 -19.64 -5.08 8.87
CA PRO A 231 -19.75 -3.63 8.66
C PRO A 231 -18.50 -2.88 9.07
N ILE A 232 -18.02 -1.97 8.19
CA ILE A 232 -16.89 -1.09 8.47
C ILE A 232 -17.36 0.03 9.40
N VAL A 233 -16.75 0.13 10.60
CA VAL A 233 -17.02 1.19 11.59
C VAL A 233 -15.96 2.28 11.58
N TYR A 234 -14.76 1.99 11.04
CA TYR A 234 -13.70 2.96 10.85
C TYR A 234 -12.88 2.63 9.60
N TYR A 235 -12.48 3.66 8.87
CA TYR A 235 -11.65 3.55 7.66
C TYR A 235 -10.76 4.78 7.53
N GLN A 236 -9.46 4.55 7.39
CA GLN A 236 -8.49 5.60 7.09
C GLN A 236 -7.34 5.04 6.25
N GLN A 237 -6.94 5.78 5.22
CA GLN A 237 -5.66 5.58 4.54
C GLN A 237 -4.65 6.49 5.22
N THR A 238 -3.63 5.91 5.85
CA THR A 238 -2.52 6.65 6.46
C THR A 238 -1.37 6.80 5.46
N ALA A 239 -0.29 7.43 5.88
CA ALA A 239 0.94 7.50 5.09
C ALA A 239 1.62 6.13 4.91
N TYR A 240 1.33 5.16 5.78
CA TYR A 240 1.99 3.86 5.86
C TYR A 240 1.10 2.72 5.38
N GLN A 241 -0.19 2.78 5.68
CA GLN A 241 -1.08 1.64 5.48
C GLN A 241 -2.55 2.05 5.47
N LYS A 242 -3.39 1.14 5.00
CA LYS A 242 -4.84 1.25 5.11
C LYS A 242 -5.29 0.61 6.42
N VAL A 243 -5.98 1.38 7.25
CA VAL A 243 -6.52 0.96 8.56
C VAL A 243 -8.02 0.82 8.45
N VAL A 244 -8.55 -0.37 8.74
CA VAL A 244 -9.98 -0.66 8.72
C VAL A 244 -10.38 -1.34 10.02
N LEU A 245 -11.40 -0.79 10.69
CA LEU A 245 -12.10 -1.50 11.76
C LEU A 245 -13.46 -1.96 11.23
N THR A 246 -13.76 -3.23 11.47
CA THR A 246 -15.10 -3.77 11.27
C THR A 246 -15.69 -4.20 12.61
N GLN A 247 -17.01 -4.16 12.72
CA GLN A 247 -17.71 -4.63 13.90
C GLN A 247 -18.97 -5.38 13.52
N TYR A 248 -19.09 -6.59 14.02
CA TYR A 248 -20.32 -7.36 13.95
C TYR A 248 -20.66 -7.94 15.33
N GLN A 249 -21.79 -7.53 15.90
CA GLN A 249 -22.15 -7.81 17.28
C GLN A 249 -21.03 -7.35 18.24
N ASP A 250 -20.46 -8.28 19.02
CA ASP A 250 -19.40 -8.01 19.99
C ASP A 250 -17.99 -8.21 19.41
N ASP A 251 -17.88 -8.59 18.13
CA ASP A 251 -16.59 -8.82 17.46
C ASP A 251 -16.11 -7.54 16.76
N LEU A 252 -15.07 -6.94 17.33
CA LEU A 252 -14.30 -5.85 16.73
C LEU A 252 -13.05 -6.45 16.07
N ARG A 253 -12.83 -6.13 14.78
CA ARG A 253 -11.67 -6.60 14.05
C ARG A 253 -10.89 -5.45 13.47
N LEU A 254 -9.56 -5.49 13.62
CA LEU A 254 -8.64 -4.56 12.98
C LEU A 254 -7.99 -5.23 11.77
N TYR A 255 -7.97 -4.49 10.67
CA TYR A 255 -7.25 -4.89 9.46
C TYR A 255 -6.26 -3.79 9.06
N LEU A 256 -5.01 -4.19 8.76
CA LEU A 256 -3.98 -3.35 8.18
C LEU A 256 -3.67 -3.86 6.77
N ASN A 257 -3.85 -3.01 5.75
CA ASN A 257 -3.72 -3.39 4.33
C ASN A 257 -4.56 -4.64 3.95
N GLY A 258 -5.74 -4.80 4.56
CA GLY A 258 -6.62 -5.95 4.34
C GLY A 258 -6.26 -7.22 5.10
N GLN A 259 -5.14 -7.24 5.83
CA GLN A 259 -4.73 -8.36 6.68
C GLN A 259 -5.28 -8.17 8.09
N LEU A 260 -5.95 -9.20 8.61
CA LEU A 260 -6.49 -9.21 9.96
C LEU A 260 -5.34 -9.14 10.97
N GLN A 261 -5.42 -8.17 11.90
CA GLN A 261 -4.46 -8.01 13.00
C GLN A 261 -5.00 -8.64 14.28
N PHE A 262 -6.28 -8.47 14.54
CA PHE A 262 -6.96 -9.13 15.66
C PHE A 262 -8.48 -9.22 15.43
N SER A 263 -9.11 -10.17 16.13
CA SER A 263 -10.52 -10.22 16.45
C SER A 263 -10.67 -10.10 17.96
N SER A 264 -11.55 -9.23 18.45
CA SER A 264 -11.75 -9.03 19.91
C SER A 264 -12.25 -10.27 20.65
N LEU A 265 -12.74 -11.28 19.91
CA LEU A 265 -13.20 -12.53 20.50
C LEU A 265 -12.06 -13.47 20.93
N ASP A 266 -10.89 -13.35 20.31
CA ASP A 266 -9.78 -14.29 20.55
C ASP A 266 -8.37 -13.66 20.60
N GLU A 267 -8.26 -12.35 20.46
CA GLU A 267 -6.99 -11.62 20.50
C GLU A 267 -6.20 -11.85 21.79
N ALA A 268 -6.90 -12.09 22.89
CA ALA A 268 -6.28 -12.39 24.16
C ALA A 268 -5.35 -13.61 24.06
N ARG A 269 -5.71 -14.63 23.29
CA ARG A 269 -4.85 -15.81 23.09
C ARG A 269 -3.51 -15.45 22.47
N TYR A 270 -3.50 -14.48 21.53
CA TYR A 270 -2.28 -13.99 20.92
C TYR A 270 -1.45 -13.15 21.90
N HIS A 271 -2.05 -12.09 22.44
CA HIS A 271 -1.34 -11.12 23.27
C HIS A 271 -0.90 -11.68 24.63
N GLU A 272 -1.73 -12.53 25.25
CA GLU A 272 -1.35 -13.25 26.48
C GLU A 272 -0.22 -14.25 26.19
N THR A 273 -0.26 -14.99 25.10
CA THR A 273 0.81 -15.94 24.75
C THR A 273 2.13 -15.21 24.51
N LEU A 274 2.12 -14.12 23.73
CA LEU A 274 3.29 -13.33 23.42
C LEU A 274 3.86 -12.67 24.69
N SER A 275 3.02 -12.05 25.52
CA SER A 275 3.47 -11.38 26.73
C SER A 275 3.91 -12.38 27.81
N ALA A 276 3.09 -13.38 28.12
CA ALA A 276 3.36 -14.31 29.22
C ALA A 276 4.63 -15.13 28.99
N SER A 277 4.89 -15.59 27.76
CA SER A 277 6.09 -16.36 27.45
C SER A 277 7.39 -15.58 27.74
N ALA A 278 7.40 -14.26 27.54
CA ALA A 278 8.54 -13.42 27.86
C ALA A 278 8.57 -12.99 29.32
N MET A 279 7.44 -12.45 29.81
CA MET A 279 7.37 -11.83 31.13
C MET A 279 7.60 -12.83 32.26
N THR A 280 7.17 -14.07 32.10
CA THR A 280 7.40 -15.13 33.11
C THR A 280 8.81 -15.69 33.04
N SER A 281 9.53 -15.48 31.95
CA SER A 281 10.92 -15.95 31.80
C SER A 281 11.95 -15.04 32.48
N VAL A 282 11.55 -13.86 32.94
CA VAL A 282 12.40 -12.90 33.66
C VAL A 282 11.92 -12.75 35.10
N LYS A 283 12.83 -12.81 36.08
CA LYS A 283 12.47 -12.74 37.52
C LYS A 283 11.76 -11.45 37.89
N LYS A 284 12.13 -10.32 37.33
CA LYS A 284 11.54 -9.01 37.64
C LYS A 284 11.62 -8.12 36.40
N PRO A 285 10.75 -8.35 35.41
CA PRO A 285 10.71 -7.49 34.22
C PRO A 285 10.22 -6.10 34.62
N ALA A 286 11.09 -5.10 34.51
CA ALA A 286 10.79 -3.72 34.83
C ALA A 286 10.72 -2.84 33.58
N HIS A 287 11.64 -3.03 32.63
CA HIS A 287 11.78 -2.24 31.41
C HIS A 287 11.43 -3.09 30.20
N VAL A 288 10.33 -2.78 29.55
CA VAL A 288 9.80 -3.57 28.42
C VAL A 288 9.83 -2.76 27.13
N LEU A 289 10.39 -3.36 26.08
CA LEU A 289 10.32 -2.85 24.71
C LEU A 289 9.25 -3.63 23.93
N VAL A 290 8.38 -2.92 23.25
CA VAL A 290 7.43 -3.45 22.27
C VAL A 290 7.76 -2.84 20.93
N LEU A 291 8.02 -3.66 19.92
CA LEU A 291 8.23 -3.26 18.53
C LEU A 291 6.97 -3.64 17.74
N GLY A 292 6.25 -2.65 17.25
CA GLY A 292 4.86 -2.75 16.81
C GLY A 292 3.87 -2.60 17.96
N GLY A 293 2.71 -3.25 17.88
CA GLY A 293 1.70 -3.27 18.94
C GLY A 293 1.05 -1.90 19.20
N GLY A 294 0.99 -1.05 18.17
CA GLY A 294 0.42 0.30 18.24
C GLY A 294 -1.07 0.35 18.61
N ASP A 295 -1.78 -0.77 18.57
CA ASP A 295 -3.16 -0.92 19.04
C ASP A 295 -3.30 -0.94 20.58
N GLY A 296 -2.18 -1.17 21.31
CA GLY A 296 -2.12 -1.17 22.76
C GLY A 296 -2.60 -2.44 23.45
N LEU A 297 -2.98 -3.49 22.72
CA LEU A 297 -3.46 -4.75 23.31
C LEU A 297 -2.33 -5.49 24.04
N LEU A 298 -1.16 -5.55 23.42
CA LEU A 298 0.02 -6.12 24.05
C LEU A 298 0.46 -5.33 25.30
N ALA A 299 0.38 -4.00 25.25
CA ALA A 299 0.66 -3.15 26.41
C ALA A 299 -0.32 -3.42 27.56
N ARG A 300 -1.60 -3.65 27.27
CA ARG A 300 -2.60 -4.06 28.27
C ARG A 300 -2.15 -5.28 29.05
N GLU A 301 -1.65 -6.31 28.38
CA GLU A 301 -1.19 -7.54 29.02
C GLU A 301 0.09 -7.33 29.85
N ILE A 302 1.05 -6.57 29.32
CA ILE A 302 2.30 -6.23 30.01
C ILE A 302 2.01 -5.46 31.31
N LEU A 303 1.09 -4.52 31.30
CA LEU A 303 0.75 -3.68 32.45
C LEU A 303 0.11 -4.44 33.61
N ARG A 304 -0.33 -5.69 33.41
CA ARG A 304 -0.83 -6.61 34.46
C ARG A 304 0.28 -7.09 35.40
N TYR A 305 1.55 -6.96 34.99
CA TYR A 305 2.69 -7.35 35.81
C TYR A 305 3.13 -6.21 36.74
N PRO A 306 3.04 -6.36 38.07
CA PRO A 306 3.34 -5.27 39.01
C PRO A 306 4.82 -4.80 38.97
N SER A 307 5.72 -5.64 38.47
CA SER A 307 7.15 -5.32 38.35
C SER A 307 7.45 -4.30 37.26
N VAL A 308 6.53 -4.10 36.30
CA VAL A 308 6.73 -3.21 35.17
C VAL A 308 6.71 -1.75 35.60
N THR A 309 7.79 -1.06 35.36
CA THR A 309 7.96 0.37 35.64
C THR A 309 7.84 1.25 34.41
N ASP A 310 8.26 0.74 33.24
CA ASP A 310 8.09 1.42 31.97
C ASP A 310 7.96 0.45 30.80
N VAL A 311 7.18 0.87 29.82
CA VAL A 311 6.96 0.18 28.55
C VAL A 311 7.21 1.17 27.43
N THR A 312 8.16 0.88 26.55
CA THR A 312 8.39 1.66 25.33
C THR A 312 7.78 0.93 24.15
N ILE A 313 6.78 1.51 23.50
CA ILE A 313 6.15 1.00 22.28
C ILE A 313 6.72 1.78 21.11
N VAL A 314 7.22 1.07 20.10
CA VAL A 314 7.74 1.67 18.86
C VAL A 314 6.88 1.21 17.70
N ASP A 315 6.03 2.09 17.21
CA ASP A 315 5.17 1.84 16.06
C ASP A 315 5.38 2.91 14.98
N ILE A 316 5.46 2.48 13.73
CA ILE A 316 5.77 3.39 12.62
C ILE A 316 4.62 4.35 12.31
N ASP A 317 3.37 3.96 12.63
CA ASP A 317 2.18 4.66 12.20
C ASP A 317 1.53 5.46 13.35
N PRO A 318 1.72 6.80 13.39
CA PRO A 318 1.11 7.64 14.41
C PRO A 318 -0.43 7.60 14.36
N ASP A 319 -1.03 7.39 13.18
CA ASP A 319 -2.48 7.33 13.05
C ASP A 319 -3.07 6.08 13.72
N VAL A 320 -2.34 4.95 13.71
CA VAL A 320 -2.74 3.73 14.44
C VAL A 320 -2.68 3.94 15.95
N THR A 321 -1.58 4.50 16.45
CA THR A 321 -1.42 4.76 17.89
C THR A 321 -2.40 5.82 18.41
N GLU A 322 -2.71 6.84 17.60
CA GLU A 322 -3.72 7.85 17.91
C GLU A 322 -5.14 7.24 17.88
N LEU A 323 -5.44 6.41 16.90
CA LEU A 323 -6.70 5.67 16.82
C LEU A 323 -6.91 4.81 18.07
N ALA A 324 -5.90 4.04 18.46
CA ALA A 324 -5.95 3.17 19.63
C ALA A 324 -6.12 3.93 20.96
N ARG A 325 -5.60 5.15 21.02
CA ARG A 325 -5.73 6.04 22.20
C ARG A 325 -7.07 6.74 22.27
N ASN A 326 -7.66 7.12 21.12
CA ASN A 326 -8.79 8.04 21.06
C ASN A 326 -10.11 7.38 20.60
N ASN A 327 -10.05 6.31 19.79
CA ASN A 327 -11.25 5.61 19.36
C ASN A 327 -11.84 4.81 20.54
N ARG A 328 -13.12 5.05 20.83
CA ARG A 328 -13.80 4.44 21.98
C ARG A 328 -13.71 2.91 21.99
N LEU A 329 -13.97 2.27 20.85
CA LEU A 329 -13.99 0.80 20.73
C LEU A 329 -12.61 0.19 21.04
N LEU A 330 -11.54 0.76 20.46
CA LEU A 330 -10.18 0.29 20.72
C LEU A 330 -9.71 0.63 22.12
N LYS A 331 -10.01 1.82 22.59
CA LYS A 331 -9.66 2.27 23.95
C LYS A 331 -10.32 1.42 25.03
N ASP A 332 -11.58 1.04 24.83
CA ASP A 332 -12.29 0.15 25.75
C ASP A 332 -11.65 -1.26 25.72
N LEU A 333 -11.27 -1.76 24.51
CA LEU A 333 -10.65 -3.07 24.34
C LEU A 333 -9.24 -3.14 24.93
N ASN A 334 -8.40 -2.13 24.70
CA ASN A 334 -7.04 -2.08 25.24
C ASN A 334 -6.95 -1.52 26.66
N HIS A 335 -8.09 -1.27 27.33
CA HIS A 335 -8.20 -0.72 28.69
C HIS A 335 -7.42 0.59 28.87
N ALA A 336 -7.39 1.44 27.83
CA ALA A 336 -6.65 2.69 27.81
C ALA A 336 -5.13 2.55 28.08
N SER A 337 -4.55 1.41 27.79
CA SER A 337 -3.14 1.06 28.05
C SER A 337 -2.16 2.10 27.51
N LEU A 338 -2.42 2.68 26.32
CA LEU A 338 -1.56 3.71 25.74
C LEU A 338 -1.61 5.07 26.47
N SER A 339 -2.50 5.19 27.47
CA SER A 339 -2.61 6.37 28.34
C SER A 339 -2.07 6.12 29.76
N ASP A 340 -1.60 4.92 30.05
CA ASP A 340 -0.95 4.58 31.32
C ASP A 340 0.37 5.37 31.44
N PRO A 341 0.66 6.00 32.60
CA PRO A 341 1.88 6.79 32.78
C PRO A 341 3.19 6.00 32.63
N ARG A 342 3.14 4.68 32.72
CA ARG A 342 4.27 3.79 32.46
C ARG A 342 4.53 3.56 30.96
N VAL A 343 3.61 3.93 30.08
CA VAL A 343 3.69 3.65 28.64
C VAL A 343 4.18 4.88 27.87
N LYS A 344 5.27 4.72 27.15
CA LYS A 344 5.81 5.69 26.22
C LYS A 344 5.64 5.19 24.80
N VAL A 345 4.89 5.90 23.98
CA VAL A 345 4.76 5.63 22.53
C VAL A 345 5.78 6.46 21.78
N VAL A 346 6.52 5.82 20.88
CA VAL A 346 7.49 6.42 19.95
C VAL A 346 7.06 6.04 18.54
N ASN A 347 6.68 7.03 17.73
CA ASN A 347 6.35 6.77 16.33
C ASN A 347 7.63 6.88 15.48
N ASP A 348 8.26 5.74 15.22
CA ASP A 348 9.51 5.60 14.47
C ASP A 348 9.59 4.22 13.80
N ASP A 349 10.48 4.08 12.83
CA ASP A 349 10.84 2.78 12.24
C ASP A 349 11.55 1.91 13.29
N ALA A 350 11.01 0.74 13.57
CA ALA A 350 11.51 -0.18 14.59
C ALA A 350 12.98 -0.56 14.39
N PHE A 351 13.42 -0.76 13.13
CA PHE A 351 14.81 -1.06 12.80
C PHE A 351 15.72 0.11 13.17
N THR A 352 15.35 1.31 12.76
CA THR A 352 16.08 2.54 13.06
C THR A 352 16.14 2.82 14.57
N TYR A 353 15.04 2.60 15.25
CA TYR A 353 14.96 2.78 16.70
C TYR A 353 15.93 1.88 17.45
N VAL A 354 15.91 0.56 17.22
CA VAL A 354 16.78 -0.38 17.93
C VAL A 354 18.27 -0.19 17.58
N GLN A 355 18.55 0.26 16.36
CA GLN A 355 19.90 0.59 15.93
C GLN A 355 20.47 1.79 16.70
N ASN A 356 19.68 2.84 16.90
CA ASN A 356 20.13 4.12 17.46
C ASN A 356 19.88 4.25 18.98
N SER A 357 18.97 3.47 19.56
CA SER A 357 18.66 3.51 20.99
C SER A 357 19.86 3.10 21.81
N LYS A 358 19.99 3.73 22.98
CA LYS A 358 20.96 3.36 24.02
C LYS A 358 20.29 2.73 25.26
N ALA A 359 18.96 2.66 25.25
CA ALA A 359 18.21 2.06 26.34
C ALA A 359 18.43 0.55 26.41
N THR A 360 18.33 0.00 27.60
CA THR A 360 18.43 -1.44 27.87
C THR A 360 17.11 -1.92 28.43
N TYR A 361 16.69 -3.10 28.01
CA TYR A 361 15.38 -3.68 28.32
C TYR A 361 15.51 -5.07 28.93
N ASP A 362 14.67 -5.39 29.89
CA ASP A 362 14.57 -6.74 30.45
C ASP A 362 13.82 -7.68 29.53
N VAL A 363 12.84 -7.14 28.78
CA VAL A 363 12.01 -7.89 27.83
C VAL A 363 11.88 -7.08 26.55
N ALA A 364 12.04 -7.75 25.41
CA ALA A 364 11.69 -7.23 24.10
C ALA A 364 10.63 -8.12 23.44
N LEU A 365 9.50 -7.52 23.09
CA LEU A 365 8.38 -8.17 22.40
C LEU A 365 8.26 -7.60 21.00
N ILE A 366 8.30 -8.47 19.99
CA ILE A 366 8.23 -8.09 18.59
C ILE A 366 6.87 -8.52 18.04
N ASP A 367 6.01 -7.53 17.85
CA ASP A 367 4.65 -7.64 17.37
C ASP A 367 4.47 -6.85 16.07
N LEU A 368 5.20 -7.27 15.07
CA LEU A 368 5.26 -6.64 13.76
C LEU A 368 4.43 -7.42 12.74
N VAL A 369 4.00 -6.74 11.68
CA VAL A 369 3.31 -7.37 10.55
C VAL A 369 4.20 -8.42 9.87
N ASP A 370 3.59 -9.43 9.26
CA ASP A 370 4.31 -10.50 8.56
C ASP A 370 5.26 -9.98 7.46
N PRO A 371 6.39 -10.68 7.21
CA PRO A 371 7.37 -10.30 6.18
C PRO A 371 6.87 -10.57 4.75
N SER A 372 5.77 -9.92 4.37
CA SER A 372 5.10 -10.13 3.08
C SER A 372 5.80 -9.45 1.89
N ASN A 373 6.80 -8.60 2.14
CA ASN A 373 7.58 -7.90 1.12
C ASN A 373 8.99 -7.56 1.61
N GLU A 374 9.88 -7.15 0.69
CA GLU A 374 11.29 -6.83 1.01
C GLU A 374 11.45 -5.72 2.06
N LYS A 375 10.55 -4.73 2.08
CA LYS A 375 10.63 -3.63 3.06
C LYS A 375 10.37 -4.13 4.49
N LEU A 376 9.47 -5.10 4.62
CA LEU A 376 9.16 -5.72 5.91
C LEU A 376 10.18 -6.82 6.27
N ALA A 377 10.78 -7.49 5.27
CA ALA A 377 11.78 -8.52 5.50
C ALA A 377 13.00 -8.04 6.29
N LYS A 378 13.36 -6.74 6.22
CA LYS A 378 14.43 -6.16 7.05
C LYS A 378 14.17 -6.32 8.56
N LEU A 379 12.89 -6.31 8.98
CA LEU A 379 12.46 -6.46 10.36
C LEU A 379 12.53 -7.92 10.86
N TYR A 380 12.92 -8.85 9.99
CA TYR A 380 13.13 -10.27 10.27
C TYR A 380 14.56 -10.70 9.88
N SER A 381 15.48 -9.74 9.76
CA SER A 381 16.87 -9.99 9.41
C SER A 381 17.74 -10.32 10.62
N THR A 382 18.86 -11.00 10.40
CA THR A 382 19.87 -11.25 11.43
C THR A 382 20.41 -9.97 12.05
N GLU A 383 20.53 -8.90 11.26
CA GLU A 383 20.97 -7.59 11.74
C GLU A 383 19.94 -6.99 12.71
N PHE A 384 18.66 -7.06 12.39
CA PHE A 384 17.61 -6.57 13.27
C PHE A 384 17.60 -7.28 14.62
N TYR A 385 17.67 -8.59 14.63
CA TYR A 385 17.69 -9.38 15.89
C TYR A 385 18.98 -9.19 16.69
N ARG A 386 20.13 -8.96 16.04
CA ARG A 386 21.39 -8.56 16.73
C ARG A 386 21.27 -7.18 17.38
N ASN A 387 20.66 -6.22 16.69
CA ASN A 387 20.42 -4.89 17.25
C ASN A 387 19.51 -4.95 18.47
N ILE A 388 18.47 -5.81 18.45
CA ILE A 388 17.62 -6.04 19.62
C ILE A 388 18.42 -6.70 20.75
N GLU A 389 19.22 -7.73 20.48
CA GLU A 389 20.04 -8.38 21.48
C GLU A 389 20.98 -7.40 22.19
N ALA A 390 21.57 -6.48 21.44
CA ALA A 390 22.44 -5.43 22.00
C ALA A 390 21.70 -4.46 22.93
N ARG A 391 20.37 -4.47 22.93
CA ARG A 391 19.49 -3.66 23.82
C ARG A 391 18.91 -4.48 24.98
N LEU A 392 19.16 -5.78 25.03
CA LEU A 392 18.70 -6.59 26.14
C LEU A 392 19.65 -6.53 27.33
N ALA A 393 19.09 -6.52 28.51
CA ALA A 393 19.83 -6.78 29.75
C ALA A 393 20.50 -8.16 29.70
N PRO A 394 21.52 -8.45 30.53
CA PRO A 394 22.23 -9.74 30.52
C PRO A 394 21.31 -10.96 30.61
N GLU A 395 20.27 -10.90 31.45
CA GLU A 395 19.23 -11.93 31.62
C GLU A 395 17.95 -11.61 30.84
N GLY A 396 17.99 -10.60 29.96
CA GLY A 396 16.83 -10.14 29.19
C GLY A 396 16.38 -11.18 28.18
N VAL A 397 15.08 -11.17 27.87
CA VAL A 397 14.41 -12.12 26.99
C VAL A 397 13.78 -11.40 25.80
N MET A 398 13.80 -12.05 24.66
CA MET A 398 13.10 -11.59 23.45
C MET A 398 12.07 -12.64 23.03
N VAL A 399 10.89 -12.18 22.64
CA VAL A 399 9.91 -13.02 21.92
C VAL A 399 9.44 -12.27 20.68
N THR A 400 9.45 -12.96 19.54
CA THR A 400 8.92 -12.44 18.29
C THR A 400 7.76 -13.29 17.80
N GLN A 401 6.72 -12.66 17.27
CA GLN A 401 5.78 -13.36 16.40
C GLN A 401 6.54 -13.90 15.16
N ALA A 402 6.07 -15.00 14.60
CA ALA A 402 6.79 -15.70 13.55
C ALA A 402 5.86 -16.32 12.48
N THR A 403 4.70 -15.69 12.24
CA THR A 403 3.69 -16.12 11.27
C THR A 403 3.06 -17.49 11.56
N SER A 404 2.20 -17.98 10.69
CA SER A 404 1.48 -19.24 10.88
C SER A 404 2.38 -20.47 10.71
N THR A 405 2.38 -21.37 11.69
CA THR A 405 3.08 -22.65 11.61
C THR A 405 2.42 -23.61 10.63
N PHE A 406 1.13 -23.43 10.36
CA PHE A 406 0.35 -24.29 9.46
C PHE A 406 0.33 -23.75 8.02
N PHE A 407 -0.01 -22.48 7.82
CA PHE A 407 -0.13 -21.90 6.49
C PHE A 407 1.22 -21.49 5.88
N SER A 408 2.21 -21.17 6.71
CA SER A 408 3.53 -20.68 6.28
C SER A 408 4.69 -21.34 7.03
N PRO A 409 4.78 -22.68 7.08
CA PRO A 409 5.76 -23.40 7.90
C PRO A 409 7.21 -23.08 7.52
N HIS A 410 7.47 -22.79 6.25
CA HIS A 410 8.80 -22.37 5.79
C HIS A 410 9.18 -20.99 6.31
N ALA A 411 8.26 -20.03 6.31
CA ALA A 411 8.51 -18.69 6.86
C ALA A 411 8.75 -18.77 8.37
N PHE A 412 7.93 -19.52 9.10
CA PHE A 412 8.11 -19.77 10.52
C PHE A 412 9.50 -20.34 10.85
N SER A 413 9.91 -21.42 10.16
CA SER A 413 11.22 -22.03 10.36
C SER A 413 12.37 -21.11 9.96
N THR A 414 12.17 -20.27 8.94
CA THR A 414 13.15 -19.25 8.53
C THR A 414 13.33 -18.19 9.60
N VAL A 415 12.25 -17.68 10.19
CA VAL A 415 12.32 -16.72 11.31
C VAL A 415 13.07 -17.33 12.48
N ALA A 416 12.72 -18.56 12.90
CA ALA A 416 13.40 -19.26 14.00
C ALA A 416 14.91 -19.42 13.72
N SER A 417 15.27 -19.85 12.51
CA SER A 417 16.68 -20.01 12.08
C SER A 417 17.42 -18.68 12.02
N THR A 418 16.74 -17.62 11.61
CA THR A 418 17.32 -16.26 11.56
C THR A 418 17.62 -15.73 12.96
N VAL A 419 16.70 -15.93 13.90
CA VAL A 419 16.92 -15.57 15.32
C VAL A 419 18.10 -16.37 15.88
N ALA A 420 18.18 -17.69 15.62
CA ALA A 420 19.29 -18.54 16.06
C ALA A 420 20.65 -18.09 15.48
N ALA A 421 20.67 -17.72 14.20
CA ALA A 421 21.88 -17.21 13.56
C ALA A 421 22.30 -15.81 14.06
N ALA A 422 21.32 -15.00 14.48
CA ALA A 422 21.58 -13.68 15.04
C ALA A 422 22.10 -13.76 16.48
N GLN A 423 21.66 -14.76 17.25
CA GLN A 423 21.86 -14.88 18.69
C GLN A 423 22.43 -16.26 19.07
N PRO A 424 23.65 -16.62 18.64
CA PRO A 424 24.21 -17.96 18.77
C PRO A 424 24.44 -18.41 20.22
N ASP A 425 24.59 -17.46 21.16
CA ASP A 425 24.83 -17.74 22.59
C ASP A 425 23.54 -17.86 23.40
N ARG A 426 22.38 -17.92 22.72
CA ARG A 426 21.07 -17.99 23.34
C ARG A 426 20.36 -19.29 23.00
N GLN A 427 19.52 -19.75 23.91
CA GLN A 427 18.56 -20.82 23.59
C GLN A 427 17.37 -20.23 22.83
N ILE A 428 17.06 -20.84 21.69
CA ILE A 428 15.95 -20.45 20.83
C ILE A 428 14.87 -21.51 20.95
N LEU A 429 13.67 -21.08 21.35
CA LEU A 429 12.52 -21.94 21.61
C LEU A 429 11.35 -21.51 20.72
N PRO A 430 11.17 -22.15 19.56
CA PRO A 430 9.98 -21.97 18.74
C PRO A 430 8.77 -22.65 19.42
N PHE A 431 7.62 -21.99 19.39
CA PHE A 431 6.37 -22.53 19.90
C PHE A 431 5.18 -21.93 19.14
N SER A 432 3.99 -22.48 19.35
CA SER A 432 2.77 -21.99 18.68
C SER A 432 1.57 -22.04 19.64
N THR A 433 0.55 -21.27 19.29
CA THR A 433 -0.77 -21.33 19.92
C THR A 433 -1.86 -21.23 18.85
N ASN A 434 -3.01 -21.86 19.13
CA ASN A 434 -4.16 -21.76 18.22
C ASN A 434 -4.99 -20.52 18.55
N ILE A 435 -5.15 -19.66 17.55
CA ILE A 435 -5.98 -18.47 17.60
C ILE A 435 -7.06 -18.65 16.55
N PRO A 436 -8.34 -18.84 16.93
CA PRO A 436 -9.41 -19.19 15.98
C PRO A 436 -9.51 -18.31 14.76
N SER A 437 -9.26 -17.01 14.88
CA SER A 437 -9.29 -16.04 13.76
C SER A 437 -8.10 -16.14 12.81
N PHE A 438 -6.93 -16.61 13.26
CA PHE A 438 -5.69 -16.73 12.48
C PHE A 438 -5.28 -18.17 12.17
N GLY A 439 -5.80 -19.13 12.93
CA GLY A 439 -5.30 -20.50 12.96
C GLY A 439 -4.13 -20.68 13.93
N GLU A 440 -3.25 -21.61 13.63
CA GLU A 440 -2.09 -21.86 14.48
C GLU A 440 -0.98 -20.85 14.20
N TRP A 441 -0.66 -20.03 15.19
CA TRP A 441 0.29 -18.93 15.10
C TRP A 441 1.58 -19.22 15.84
N GLY A 442 2.70 -18.94 15.23
CA GLY A 442 4.03 -19.25 15.71
C GLY A 442 4.70 -18.06 16.42
N PHE A 443 5.52 -18.40 17.39
CA PHE A 443 6.36 -17.49 18.15
C PHE A 443 7.75 -18.08 18.32
N VAL A 444 8.75 -17.22 18.53
CA VAL A 444 10.12 -17.64 18.81
C VAL A 444 10.62 -16.87 20.03
N LEU A 445 10.90 -17.61 21.10
CA LEU A 445 11.50 -17.08 22.33
C LEU A 445 13.01 -17.26 22.29
N SER A 446 13.75 -16.24 22.68
CA SER A 446 15.22 -16.24 22.82
C SER A 446 15.61 -15.86 24.25
N THR A 447 16.36 -16.74 24.92
CA THR A 447 16.80 -16.55 26.32
C THR A 447 18.21 -17.09 26.55
N ARG A 448 18.94 -16.51 27.51
CA ARG A 448 20.24 -17.04 27.96
C ARG A 448 20.11 -18.06 29.09
N THR A 449 18.98 -18.08 29.79
CA THR A 449 18.78 -18.89 31.00
C THR A 449 17.68 -19.93 30.76
N PRO A 450 18.03 -21.13 30.24
CA PRO A 450 17.03 -22.14 29.85
C PRO A 450 16.35 -22.86 31.03
N GLN A 451 16.87 -22.71 32.24
CA GLN A 451 16.50 -23.63 33.33
C GLN A 451 15.21 -23.31 34.10
N ASN A 452 14.64 -22.12 33.93
CA ASN A 452 13.38 -21.73 34.56
C ASN A 452 12.55 -20.86 33.66
N LEU A 453 11.89 -21.46 32.67
CA LEU A 453 10.97 -20.76 31.77
C LEU A 453 9.77 -20.11 32.48
N ILE A 454 9.52 -20.49 33.75
CA ILE A 454 8.51 -19.86 34.59
C ILE A 454 9.20 -19.42 35.87
N SER A 455 9.75 -18.20 35.86
CA SER A 455 10.43 -17.63 37.03
C SER A 455 9.50 -16.79 37.92
N GLN A 456 8.30 -16.47 37.46
CA GLN A 456 7.29 -15.78 38.25
C GLN A 456 5.87 -16.27 37.86
N PRO A 457 4.90 -16.18 38.80
CA PRO A 457 3.54 -16.61 38.55
C PRO A 457 2.86 -15.69 37.49
N LEU A 458 1.91 -16.27 36.79
CA LEU A 458 1.02 -15.52 35.93
C LEU A 458 0.18 -14.51 36.73
N PRO A 459 -0.15 -13.34 36.18
CA PRO A 459 -1.14 -12.47 36.82
C PRO A 459 -2.48 -13.16 37.05
N LYS A 460 -3.23 -12.71 38.07
CA LYS A 460 -4.57 -13.27 38.34
C LYS A 460 -5.48 -13.06 37.13
N GLY A 461 -6.09 -14.13 36.66
CA GLY A 461 -7.02 -14.14 35.53
C GLY A 461 -6.38 -14.42 34.16
N LEU A 462 -5.11 -14.83 34.14
CA LEU A 462 -4.45 -15.49 32.98
C LEU A 462 -4.49 -17.00 33.17
#